data_17a31acb6a7add048ca26c2d66e0db0e
#
_entry.id   17a31acb6a7add048ca26c2d66e0db0e
#
_cell.length_a   1.000
_cell.length_b   1.000
_cell.length_c   1.000
_cell.angle_alpha   90.00
_cell.angle_beta   90.00
_cell.angle_gamma   90.00
#
_symmetry.space_group_name_H-M   'P 1'
#
loop_
_entity.id
_entity.type
_entity.pdbx_description
1 polymer ?
#
loop_
_entity_poly.entity_id
_entity_poly.type
_entity_poly.pdbx_seq_one_letter_code
_entity_poly.pdbx_strand_id
1 'polypeptide(L)'
;DDAPSDSYGELVSRLLDRAEQFVDLDMVLFDSAFYAKAVLNEINQRGLTYLAPMPKYQPEKDAIGNVEEHPTADMAIRRGCPLKYEGQTHHFQQLIVPSSEKTGSYAVFITNMDRVETEHIRHVVNIYNRRWDIENQYKSIKEFMPRTSSMDFRVRFLVFVFSALMYNLWRLTDYLIKLSLDIPLRDEPVLGARTFVRAVGNFLREID
;
A
#
# COMPACT_ATOMS: atom_id res chain seq x y z
N ASP A 1 -19.47 -11.39 6.11
CA ASP A 1 -20.39 -10.34 5.63
C ASP A 1 -19.66 -9.57 4.55
N ASP A 2 -19.84 -10.04 3.30
CA ASP A 2 -19.33 -9.34 2.12
C ASP A 2 -20.17 -8.08 1.92
N ALA A 3 -19.58 -6.92 2.17
CA ALA A 3 -20.23 -5.66 1.82
C ALA A 3 -20.48 -5.64 0.30
N PRO A 4 -21.61 -5.12 -0.18
CA PRO A 4 -21.88 -4.99 -1.61
C PRO A 4 -20.72 -4.26 -2.31
N SER A 5 -20.34 -4.71 -3.52
CA SER A 5 -19.22 -4.13 -4.28
C SER A 5 -19.32 -2.60 -4.45
N ASP A 6 -20.53 -2.08 -4.51
CA ASP A 6 -20.83 -0.65 -4.66
C ASP A 6 -20.45 0.15 -3.40
N SER A 7 -20.56 -0.46 -2.19
CA SER A 7 -20.13 0.18 -0.94
C SER A 7 -18.62 0.41 -0.86
N TYR A 8 -17.82 -0.40 -1.53
CA TYR A 8 -16.38 -0.18 -1.62
C TYR A 8 -16.03 1.03 -2.50
N GLY A 9 -16.76 1.26 -3.59
CA GLY A 9 -16.60 2.46 -4.43
C GLY A 9 -16.82 3.73 -3.62
N GLU A 10 -17.94 3.82 -2.89
CA GLU A 10 -18.26 4.96 -2.03
C GLU A 10 -17.25 5.16 -0.89
N LEU A 11 -16.78 4.05 -0.29
CA LEU A 11 -15.76 4.12 0.74
C LEU A 11 -14.46 4.69 0.19
N VAL A 12 -14.00 4.19 -0.97
CA VAL A 12 -12.77 4.66 -1.62
C VAL A 12 -12.91 6.10 -2.04
N SER A 13 -14.06 6.51 -2.60
CA SER A 13 -14.34 7.91 -2.96
C SER A 13 -14.14 8.84 -1.76
N ARG A 14 -14.76 8.54 -0.61
CA ARG A 14 -14.61 9.35 0.61
C ARG A 14 -13.17 9.38 1.14
N LEU A 15 -12.44 8.26 1.03
CA LEU A 15 -11.03 8.22 1.45
C LEU A 15 -10.16 9.08 0.55
N LEU A 16 -10.38 9.05 -0.77
CA LEU A 16 -9.67 9.88 -1.74
C LEU A 16 -9.98 11.36 -1.52
N ASP A 17 -11.27 11.74 -1.38
CA ASP A 17 -11.69 13.12 -1.06
C ASP A 17 -10.97 13.65 0.18
N ARG A 18 -10.78 12.78 1.18
CA ARG A 18 -10.09 13.17 2.40
C ARG A 18 -8.59 13.30 2.20
N ALA A 19 -7.96 12.39 1.45
CA ALA A 19 -6.53 12.39 1.18
C ALA A 19 -6.11 13.60 0.33
N GLU A 20 -6.89 13.95 -0.70
CA GLU A 20 -6.67 15.09 -1.58
C GLU A 20 -6.65 16.45 -0.85
N GLN A 21 -7.23 16.54 0.36
CA GLN A 21 -7.15 17.74 1.19
C GLN A 21 -5.73 17.97 1.77
N PHE A 22 -4.87 16.97 1.76
CA PHE A 22 -3.55 17.02 2.41
C PHE A 22 -2.39 16.76 1.46
N VAL A 23 -2.64 16.02 0.36
CA VAL A 23 -1.59 15.60 -0.58
C VAL A 23 -2.14 15.61 -2.01
N ASP A 24 -1.27 15.92 -2.96
CA ASP A 24 -1.55 15.69 -4.38
C ASP A 24 -1.38 14.21 -4.68
N LEU A 25 -2.47 13.55 -5.12
CA LEU A 25 -2.48 12.15 -5.44
C LEU A 25 -2.08 11.94 -6.90
N ASP A 26 -1.17 11.02 -7.15
CA ASP A 26 -0.76 10.59 -8.50
C ASP A 26 -1.12 9.11 -8.71
N MET A 27 -0.86 8.27 -7.71
CA MET A 27 -1.07 6.84 -7.80
C MET A 27 -1.69 6.27 -6.52
N VAL A 28 -2.60 5.31 -6.70
CA VAL A 28 -3.23 4.55 -5.61
C VAL A 28 -2.78 3.09 -5.67
N LEU A 29 -2.21 2.63 -4.56
CA LEU A 29 -1.87 1.21 -4.35
C LEU A 29 -2.88 0.60 -3.40
N PHE A 30 -3.52 -0.48 -3.79
CA PHE A 30 -4.51 -1.13 -2.93
C PHE A 30 -4.41 -2.65 -2.95
N ASP A 31 -4.97 -3.28 -1.92
CA ASP A 31 -5.00 -4.74 -1.78
C ASP A 31 -6.04 -5.37 -2.70
N SER A 32 -5.87 -6.66 -2.99
CA SER A 32 -6.83 -7.48 -3.74
C SER A 32 -8.25 -7.46 -3.13
N ALA A 33 -8.39 -7.22 -1.82
CA ALA A 33 -9.68 -7.06 -1.17
C ALA A 33 -10.50 -5.86 -1.70
N PHE A 34 -9.82 -4.84 -2.25
CA PHE A 34 -10.46 -3.69 -2.89
C PHE A 34 -10.62 -3.85 -4.41
N TYR A 35 -10.33 -5.03 -4.96
CA TYR A 35 -10.54 -5.30 -6.37
C TYR A 35 -12.04 -5.39 -6.68
N ALA A 36 -12.62 -4.25 -7.01
CA ALA A 36 -14.01 -4.12 -7.43
C ALA A 36 -14.13 -3.14 -8.59
N LYS A 37 -15.06 -3.40 -9.53
CA LYS A 37 -15.26 -2.53 -10.70
C LYS A 37 -15.60 -1.10 -10.31
N ALA A 38 -16.40 -0.91 -9.25
CA ALA A 38 -16.75 0.41 -8.70
C ALA A 38 -15.52 1.17 -8.24
N VAL A 39 -14.58 0.51 -7.55
CA VAL A 39 -13.31 1.11 -7.09
C VAL A 39 -12.43 1.55 -8.26
N LEU A 40 -12.24 0.65 -9.23
CA LEU A 40 -11.41 0.95 -10.40
C LEU A 40 -12.02 2.08 -11.25
N ASN A 41 -13.35 2.11 -11.38
CA ASN A 41 -14.06 3.17 -12.06
C ASN A 41 -13.88 4.52 -11.35
N GLU A 42 -14.03 4.56 -10.03
CA GLU A 42 -13.85 5.77 -9.22
C GLU A 42 -12.44 6.35 -9.39
N ILE A 43 -11.40 5.52 -9.33
CA ILE A 43 -10.01 5.95 -9.51
C ILE A 43 -9.78 6.47 -10.93
N ASN A 44 -10.33 5.79 -11.96
CA ASN A 44 -10.24 6.23 -13.36
C ASN A 44 -10.95 7.58 -13.59
N GLN A 45 -12.12 7.79 -12.99
CA GLN A 45 -12.88 9.06 -13.13
C GLN A 45 -12.12 10.26 -12.56
N ARG A 46 -11.29 10.02 -11.53
CA ARG A 46 -10.41 11.06 -10.95
C ARG A 46 -9.12 11.28 -11.74
N GLY A 47 -8.88 10.50 -12.80
CA GLY A 47 -7.63 10.57 -13.57
C GLY A 47 -6.41 10.05 -12.81
N LEU A 48 -6.61 9.33 -11.71
CA LEU A 48 -5.54 8.76 -10.92
C LEU A 48 -5.03 7.46 -11.52
N THR A 49 -3.74 7.22 -11.36
CA THR A 49 -3.13 5.92 -11.68
C THR A 49 -3.40 4.93 -10.56
N TYR A 50 -3.53 3.64 -10.89
CA TYR A 50 -3.60 2.59 -9.89
C TYR A 50 -2.69 1.41 -10.20
N LEU A 51 -2.34 0.68 -9.15
CA LEU A 51 -1.64 -0.60 -9.23
C LEU A 51 -2.13 -1.51 -8.09
N ALA A 52 -2.64 -2.69 -8.46
CA ALA A 52 -3.21 -3.63 -7.50
C ALA A 52 -3.04 -5.07 -7.97
N PRO A 53 -2.95 -6.04 -7.05
CA PRO A 53 -3.06 -7.45 -7.42
C PRO A 53 -4.49 -7.79 -7.84
N MET A 54 -4.60 -8.69 -8.79
CA MET A 54 -5.87 -9.18 -9.31
C MET A 54 -6.06 -10.66 -8.97
N PRO A 55 -7.27 -11.08 -8.53
CA PRO A 55 -7.61 -12.49 -8.43
C PRO A 55 -7.46 -13.19 -9.80
N LYS A 56 -6.99 -14.44 -9.77
CA LYS A 56 -6.76 -15.24 -11.00
C LYS A 56 -8.04 -15.96 -11.39
N TYR A 57 -8.76 -15.42 -12.34
CA TYR A 57 -9.88 -16.09 -13.00
C TYR A 57 -9.37 -16.96 -14.17
N GLN A 58 -10.25 -17.60 -14.93
CA GLN A 58 -9.84 -18.48 -16.02
C GLN A 58 -9.00 -17.76 -17.10
N PRO A 59 -9.35 -16.54 -17.57
CA PRO A 59 -8.55 -15.84 -18.56
C PRO A 59 -7.12 -15.50 -18.09
N GLU A 60 -6.93 -15.27 -16.79
CA GLU A 60 -5.61 -15.01 -16.20
C GLU A 60 -4.78 -16.30 -16.07
N LYS A 61 -5.44 -17.42 -15.75
CA LYS A 61 -4.81 -18.76 -15.72
C LYS A 61 -4.34 -19.19 -17.10
N ASP A 62 -5.15 -18.96 -18.13
CA ASP A 62 -4.79 -19.25 -19.52
C ASP A 62 -3.60 -18.38 -19.98
N ALA A 63 -3.60 -17.09 -19.60
CA ALA A 63 -2.50 -16.20 -19.91
C ALA A 63 -1.20 -16.59 -19.18
N ILE A 64 -1.29 -17.07 -17.93
CA ILE A 64 -0.15 -17.61 -17.18
C ILE A 64 0.38 -18.85 -17.89
N GLY A 65 -0.47 -19.79 -18.31
CA GLY A 65 -0.08 -20.98 -19.06
C GLY A 65 0.74 -20.64 -20.32
N ASN A 66 0.32 -19.61 -21.06
CA ASN A 66 1.07 -19.13 -22.22
C ASN A 66 2.47 -18.60 -21.87
N VAL A 67 2.65 -17.97 -20.69
CA VAL A 67 3.97 -17.53 -20.23
C VAL A 67 4.83 -18.70 -19.79
N GLU A 68 4.25 -19.66 -19.07
CA GLU A 68 4.96 -20.88 -18.62
C GLU A 68 5.47 -21.73 -19.79
N GLU A 69 4.72 -21.78 -20.90
CA GLU A 69 5.10 -22.51 -22.10
C GLU A 69 6.14 -21.77 -22.95
N HIS A 70 6.38 -20.47 -22.67
CA HIS A 70 7.33 -19.67 -23.47
C HIS A 70 8.76 -19.86 -22.95
N PRO A 71 9.69 -20.35 -23.77
CA PRO A 71 11.00 -20.79 -23.31
C PRO A 71 11.92 -19.66 -22.76
N THR A 72 11.62 -18.40 -23.07
CA THR A 72 12.47 -17.25 -22.70
C THR A 72 11.75 -16.14 -21.97
N ALA A 73 10.41 -16.19 -21.85
CA ALA A 73 9.62 -15.15 -21.17
C ALA A 73 9.23 -15.62 -19.78
N ASP A 74 9.66 -14.91 -18.76
CA ASP A 74 9.25 -15.10 -17.37
C ASP A 74 8.16 -14.10 -16.94
N MET A 75 7.80 -13.15 -17.80
CA MET A 75 6.79 -12.11 -17.55
C MET A 75 6.02 -11.78 -18.83
N ALA A 76 4.78 -11.31 -18.68
CA ALA A 76 3.96 -10.84 -19.80
C ALA A 76 3.09 -9.66 -19.45
N ILE A 77 2.64 -8.92 -20.47
CA ILE A 77 1.65 -7.86 -20.39
C ILE A 77 0.47 -8.18 -21.29
N ARG A 78 -0.73 -8.19 -20.73
CA ARG A 78 -1.96 -8.13 -21.52
C ARG A 78 -2.48 -6.70 -21.53
N ARG A 79 -2.50 -6.09 -22.71
CA ARG A 79 -2.92 -4.69 -22.91
C ARG A 79 -4.38 -4.59 -23.31
N GLY A 80 -4.99 -3.45 -23.00
CA GLY A 80 -6.33 -3.11 -23.46
C GLY A 80 -7.45 -4.00 -22.90
N CYS A 81 -7.27 -4.56 -21.70
CA CYS A 81 -8.31 -5.33 -21.03
C CYS A 81 -9.48 -4.40 -20.67
N PRO A 82 -10.73 -4.67 -21.14
CA PRO A 82 -11.83 -3.76 -20.90
C PRO A 82 -12.39 -3.89 -19.47
N LEU A 83 -12.60 -2.77 -18.83
CA LEU A 83 -13.37 -2.62 -17.59
C LEU A 83 -14.69 -1.94 -17.92
N LYS A 84 -15.79 -2.68 -17.86
CA LYS A 84 -17.14 -2.14 -18.10
C LYS A 84 -17.87 -1.99 -16.76
N TYR A 85 -18.29 -0.76 -16.46
CA TYR A 85 -19.08 -0.46 -15.27
C TYR A 85 -19.99 0.74 -15.52
N GLU A 86 -21.27 0.65 -15.18
CA GLU A 86 -22.30 1.71 -15.32
C GLU A 86 -22.30 2.43 -16.68
N GLY A 87 -22.20 1.65 -17.76
CA GLY A 87 -22.20 2.18 -19.13
C GLY A 87 -20.87 2.82 -19.58
N GLN A 88 -19.91 2.94 -18.71
CA GLN A 88 -18.55 3.39 -19.03
C GLN A 88 -17.64 2.21 -19.37
N THR A 89 -16.64 2.45 -20.20
CA THR A 89 -15.61 1.48 -20.53
C THR A 89 -14.24 2.13 -20.38
N HIS A 90 -13.48 1.64 -19.42
CA HIS A 90 -12.07 1.95 -19.25
C HIS A 90 -11.21 0.77 -19.71
N HIS A 91 -9.93 0.99 -19.91
CA HIS A 91 -9.00 -0.05 -20.26
C HIS A 91 -7.88 -0.11 -19.24
N PHE A 92 -7.43 -1.33 -18.95
CA PHE A 92 -6.32 -1.58 -18.05
C PHE A 92 -5.34 -2.57 -18.68
N GLN A 93 -4.16 -2.64 -18.09
CA GLN A 93 -3.15 -3.63 -18.42
C GLN A 93 -3.03 -4.65 -17.30
N GLN A 94 -2.82 -5.91 -17.65
CA GLN A 94 -2.48 -6.98 -16.71
C GLN A 94 -0.99 -7.28 -16.83
N LEU A 95 -0.30 -7.22 -15.71
CA LEU A 95 1.11 -7.54 -15.58
C LEU A 95 1.23 -8.92 -14.93
N ILE A 96 1.75 -9.89 -15.67
CA ILE A 96 1.95 -11.26 -15.21
C ILE A 96 3.42 -11.41 -14.85
N VAL A 97 3.71 -11.75 -13.59
CA VAL A 97 5.06 -11.85 -13.05
C VAL A 97 5.23 -13.11 -12.18
N PRO A 98 6.44 -13.66 -12.06
CA PRO A 98 6.71 -14.69 -11.06
C PRO A 98 6.32 -14.21 -9.66
N SER A 99 5.65 -15.07 -8.90
CA SER A 99 5.23 -14.74 -7.54
C SER A 99 6.42 -14.74 -6.58
N SER A 100 6.55 -13.69 -5.78
CA SER A 100 7.52 -13.65 -4.68
C SER A 100 7.10 -14.51 -3.48
N GLU A 101 5.81 -14.82 -3.34
CA GLU A 101 5.27 -15.57 -2.21
C GLU A 101 5.37 -17.09 -2.40
N LYS A 102 5.28 -17.55 -3.64
CA LYS A 102 5.24 -18.98 -3.96
C LYS A 102 6.08 -19.28 -5.19
N THR A 103 7.18 -19.99 -4.99
CA THR A 103 8.06 -20.46 -6.06
C THR A 103 7.28 -21.29 -7.09
N GLY A 104 7.52 -21.03 -8.38
CA GLY A 104 6.87 -21.73 -9.49
C GLY A 104 5.42 -21.30 -9.71
N SER A 105 4.99 -20.17 -9.17
CA SER A 105 3.68 -19.59 -9.45
C SER A 105 3.82 -18.14 -9.94
N TYR A 106 2.75 -17.62 -10.52
CA TYR A 106 2.68 -16.26 -11.04
C TYR A 106 1.71 -15.41 -10.23
N ALA A 107 1.97 -14.12 -10.13
CA ALA A 107 1.06 -13.09 -9.67
C ALA A 107 0.58 -12.26 -10.86
N VAL A 108 -0.65 -11.76 -10.77
CA VAL A 108 -1.23 -10.86 -11.77
C VAL A 108 -1.51 -9.53 -11.08
N PHE A 109 -0.98 -8.46 -11.65
CA PHE A 109 -1.28 -7.09 -11.24
C PHE A 109 -2.05 -6.38 -12.33
N ILE A 110 -2.85 -5.40 -11.95
CA ILE A 110 -3.56 -4.52 -12.88
C ILE A 110 -3.13 -3.07 -12.69
N THR A 111 -3.11 -2.35 -13.79
CA THR A 111 -2.82 -0.92 -13.81
C THR A 111 -3.48 -0.24 -15.00
N ASN A 112 -3.85 1.03 -14.85
CA ASN A 112 -4.28 1.90 -15.95
C ASN A 112 -3.14 2.77 -16.50
N MET A 113 -1.90 2.49 -16.15
CA MET A 113 -0.74 3.16 -16.77
C MET A 113 -0.76 2.97 -18.30
N ASP A 114 -0.59 4.03 -19.06
CA ASP A 114 -0.71 3.99 -20.53
C ASP A 114 0.37 3.14 -21.20
N ARG A 115 1.60 3.17 -20.70
CA ARG A 115 2.75 2.51 -21.32
C ARG A 115 3.62 1.82 -20.30
N VAL A 116 3.32 0.56 -20.01
CA VAL A 116 4.27 -0.32 -19.32
C VAL A 116 4.95 -1.21 -20.36
N GLU A 117 6.27 -1.11 -20.47
CA GLU A 117 7.06 -2.01 -21.30
C GLU A 117 7.48 -3.23 -20.48
N THR A 118 7.71 -4.35 -21.17
CA THR A 118 8.01 -5.64 -20.49
C THR A 118 9.24 -5.54 -19.57
N GLU A 119 10.25 -4.78 -19.99
CA GLU A 119 11.46 -4.53 -19.22
C GLU A 119 11.22 -3.73 -17.92
N HIS A 120 10.12 -2.94 -17.87
CA HIS A 120 9.76 -2.12 -16.73
C HIS A 120 8.80 -2.82 -15.76
N ILE A 121 8.27 -4.00 -16.08
CA ILE A 121 7.28 -4.71 -15.24
C ILE A 121 7.80 -4.87 -13.81
N ARG A 122 9.05 -5.32 -13.64
CA ARG A 122 9.65 -5.53 -12.31
C ARG A 122 9.72 -4.24 -11.51
N HIS A 123 10.04 -3.14 -12.18
CA HIS A 123 10.06 -1.82 -11.54
C HIS A 123 8.68 -1.43 -11.05
N VAL A 124 7.66 -1.57 -11.91
CA VAL A 124 6.26 -1.25 -11.56
C VAL A 124 5.77 -2.13 -10.40
N VAL A 125 6.04 -3.43 -10.44
CA VAL A 125 5.65 -4.34 -9.33
C VAL A 125 6.41 -4.00 -8.05
N ASN A 126 7.67 -3.56 -8.13
CA ASN A 126 8.42 -3.09 -6.96
C ASN A 126 7.82 -1.83 -6.33
N ILE A 127 7.16 -0.97 -7.12
CA ILE A 127 6.38 0.16 -6.56
C ILE A 127 5.25 -0.39 -5.68
N TYR A 128 4.56 -1.44 -6.11
CA TYR A 128 3.52 -2.08 -5.29
C TYR A 128 4.07 -2.64 -3.97
N ASN A 129 5.28 -3.17 -3.97
CA ASN A 129 5.89 -3.72 -2.75
C ASN A 129 6.07 -2.65 -1.67
N ARG A 130 6.14 -1.36 -2.02
CA ARG A 130 6.18 -0.25 -1.05
C ARG A 130 4.89 -0.15 -0.22
N ARG A 131 3.78 -0.77 -0.64
CA ARG A 131 2.57 -0.90 0.18
C ARG A 131 2.86 -1.60 1.53
N TRP A 132 3.83 -2.52 1.56
CA TRP A 132 4.30 -3.16 2.79
C TRP A 132 4.88 -2.18 3.82
N ASP A 133 5.31 -1.01 3.38
CA ASP A 133 5.80 0.03 4.28
C ASP A 133 4.70 0.47 5.26
N ILE A 134 3.44 0.49 4.83
CA ILE A 134 2.28 0.78 5.69
C ILE A 134 2.14 -0.27 6.79
N GLU A 135 2.23 -1.57 6.42
CA GLU A 135 2.13 -2.66 7.39
C GLU A 135 3.29 -2.63 8.40
N ASN A 136 4.49 -2.34 7.92
CA ASN A 136 5.67 -2.18 8.77
C ASN A 136 5.54 -0.96 9.69
N GLN A 137 4.97 0.15 9.21
CA GLN A 137 4.65 1.31 10.04
C GLN A 137 3.64 0.97 11.14
N TYR A 138 2.57 0.23 10.83
CA TYR A 138 1.62 -0.22 11.85
C TYR A 138 2.28 -1.13 12.90
N LYS A 139 3.18 -2.02 12.49
CA LYS A 139 3.97 -2.83 13.44
C LYS A 139 4.83 -1.94 14.34
N SER A 140 5.50 -0.95 13.76
CA SER A 140 6.33 0.00 14.50
C SER A 140 5.52 0.89 15.44
N ILE A 141 4.34 1.37 15.02
CA ILE A 141 3.42 2.13 15.89
C ILE A 141 3.00 1.31 17.11
N LYS A 142 2.81 -0.01 16.94
CA LYS A 142 2.46 -0.91 18.05
C LYS A 142 3.55 -0.99 19.13
N GLU A 143 4.81 -0.71 18.81
CA GLU A 143 5.89 -0.66 19.81
C GLU A 143 5.71 0.50 20.81
N PHE A 144 5.00 1.54 20.41
CA PHE A 144 4.66 2.69 21.25
C PHE A 144 3.32 2.54 21.96
N MET A 145 2.58 1.45 21.70
CA MET A 145 1.23 1.28 22.21
C MET A 145 1.24 0.88 23.69
N PRO A 146 0.67 1.70 24.58
CA PRO A 146 0.44 1.30 25.96
C PRO A 146 -0.47 0.07 26.02
N ARG A 147 -0.21 -0.81 26.98
CA ARG A 147 -1.12 -1.94 27.24
C ARG A 147 -2.42 -1.42 27.82
N THR A 148 -3.53 -1.80 27.21
CA THR A 148 -4.87 -1.48 27.70
C THR A 148 -5.77 -2.72 27.65
N SER A 149 -6.53 -2.96 28.71
CA SER A 149 -7.58 -3.98 28.76
C SER A 149 -8.97 -3.40 28.44
N SER A 150 -9.06 -2.09 28.17
CA SER A 150 -10.34 -1.43 27.88
C SER A 150 -10.96 -1.97 26.59
N MET A 151 -12.27 -2.27 26.65
CA MET A 151 -13.08 -2.62 25.47
C MET A 151 -13.73 -1.39 24.85
N ASP A 152 -13.66 -0.20 25.48
CA ASP A 152 -14.22 1.04 24.96
C ASP A 152 -13.41 1.50 23.73
N PHE A 153 -14.10 1.68 22.60
CA PHE A 153 -13.51 2.13 21.35
C PHE A 153 -12.79 3.47 21.50
N ARG A 154 -13.32 4.41 22.27
CA ARG A 154 -12.74 5.75 22.47
C ARG A 154 -11.39 5.67 23.15
N VAL A 155 -11.25 4.79 24.15
CA VAL A 155 -9.99 4.55 24.86
C VAL A 155 -8.97 3.91 23.90
N ARG A 156 -9.39 2.89 23.13
CA ARG A 156 -8.52 2.25 22.13
C ARG A 156 -8.06 3.22 21.04
N PHE A 157 -8.98 4.07 20.57
CA PHE A 157 -8.68 5.09 19.58
C PHE A 157 -7.69 6.12 20.13
N LEU A 158 -7.89 6.61 21.35
CA LEU A 158 -6.96 7.52 22.01
C LEU A 158 -5.56 6.91 22.14
N VAL A 159 -5.49 5.66 22.61
CA VAL A 159 -4.22 4.91 22.73
C VAL A 159 -3.52 4.78 21.36
N PHE A 160 -4.26 4.49 20.31
CA PHE A 160 -3.72 4.40 18.95
C PHE A 160 -3.20 5.76 18.46
N VAL A 161 -3.98 6.83 18.60
CA VAL A 161 -3.57 8.19 18.19
C VAL A 161 -2.32 8.64 18.95
N PHE A 162 -2.27 8.38 20.27
CA PHE A 162 -1.09 8.66 21.08
C PHE A 162 0.14 7.89 20.59
N SER A 163 -0.04 6.60 20.28
CA SER A 163 1.06 5.77 19.76
C SER A 163 1.57 6.27 18.40
N ALA A 164 0.65 6.69 17.51
CA ALA A 164 1.02 7.28 16.23
C ALA A 164 1.78 8.60 16.39
N LEU A 165 1.37 9.44 17.37
CA LEU A 165 2.08 10.67 17.71
C LEU A 165 3.51 10.37 18.20
N MET A 166 3.66 9.42 19.12
CA MET A 166 4.97 9.00 19.65
C MET A 166 5.87 8.42 18.54
N TYR A 167 5.31 7.64 17.63
CA TYR A 167 6.02 7.15 16.46
C TYR A 167 6.51 8.30 15.58
N ASN A 168 5.66 9.28 15.28
CA ASN A 168 6.05 10.44 14.48
C ASN A 168 7.14 11.28 15.14
N LEU A 169 7.06 11.49 16.46
CA LEU A 169 8.09 12.18 17.22
C LEU A 169 9.43 11.43 17.18
N TRP A 170 9.39 10.10 17.33
CA TRP A 170 10.58 9.26 17.19
C TRP A 170 11.20 9.38 15.80
N ARG A 171 10.38 9.29 14.74
CA ARG A 171 10.85 9.43 13.35
C ARG A 171 11.45 10.83 13.08
N LEU A 172 10.83 11.87 13.60
CA LEU A 172 11.36 13.23 13.51
C LEU A 172 12.70 13.37 14.23
N THR A 173 12.81 12.80 15.44
CA THR A 173 14.06 12.81 16.22
C THR A 173 15.17 12.07 15.47
N ASP A 174 14.88 10.87 14.94
CA ASP A 174 15.84 10.10 14.14
C ASP A 174 16.29 10.88 12.88
N TYR A 175 15.33 11.52 12.19
CA TYR A 175 15.60 12.36 11.03
C TYR A 175 16.56 13.50 11.38
N LEU A 176 16.33 14.23 12.50
CA LEU A 176 17.17 15.33 12.93
C LEU A 176 18.57 14.86 13.34
N ILE A 177 18.68 13.69 14.00
CA ILE A 177 19.97 13.07 14.35
C ILE A 177 20.73 12.73 13.06
N LYS A 178 20.10 12.10 12.10
CA LYS A 178 20.74 11.75 10.81
C LYS A 178 21.23 12.98 10.06
N LEU A 179 20.43 14.03 10.02
CA LEU A 179 20.88 15.31 9.43
C LEU A 179 22.09 15.89 10.14
N SER A 180 22.13 15.83 11.46
CA SER A 180 23.25 16.38 12.25
C SER A 180 24.54 15.58 12.12
N LEU A 181 24.45 14.27 11.79
CA LEU A 181 25.57 13.35 11.65
C LEU A 181 25.92 13.02 10.20
N ASP A 182 25.26 13.64 9.22
CA ASP A 182 25.42 13.38 7.78
C ASP A 182 25.21 11.88 7.41
N ILE A 183 24.23 11.24 8.08
CA ILE A 183 23.87 9.84 7.85
C ILE A 183 22.76 9.77 6.78
N PRO A 184 22.82 8.82 5.79
CA PRO A 184 21.77 8.66 4.81
C PRO A 184 20.40 8.40 5.44
N LEU A 185 19.36 9.11 4.98
CA LEU A 185 18.00 9.01 5.55
C LEU A 185 17.36 7.61 5.35
N ARG A 186 17.86 6.84 4.38
CA ARG A 186 17.37 5.49 4.07
C ARG A 186 17.91 4.41 5.00
N ASP A 187 18.95 4.72 5.76
CA ASP A 187 19.55 3.77 6.69
C ASP A 187 18.60 3.46 7.87
N GLU A 188 18.88 2.38 8.57
CA GLU A 188 18.16 2.04 9.79
C GLU A 188 18.17 3.19 10.80
N PRO A 189 17.14 3.31 11.67
CA PRO A 189 17.10 4.33 12.70
C PRO A 189 18.33 4.29 13.61
N VAL A 190 18.97 5.44 13.80
CA VAL A 190 20.11 5.60 14.73
C VAL A 190 19.65 5.45 16.17
N LEU A 191 18.44 5.94 16.46
CA LEU A 191 17.83 5.87 17.78
C LEU A 191 16.73 4.79 17.79
N GLY A 192 16.96 3.69 18.52
CA GLY A 192 15.93 2.66 18.67
C GLY A 192 14.68 3.18 19.39
N ALA A 193 13.49 2.72 18.95
CA ALA A 193 12.20 3.14 19.50
C ALA A 193 12.10 3.01 21.03
N ARG A 194 12.60 1.91 21.60
CA ARG A 194 12.61 1.69 23.06
C ARG A 194 13.48 2.68 23.80
N THR A 195 14.64 3.04 23.23
CA THR A 195 15.55 4.04 23.81
C THR A 195 14.90 5.41 23.80
N PHE A 196 14.22 5.77 22.69
CA PHE A 196 13.45 7.01 22.59
C PHE A 196 12.36 7.09 23.67
N VAL A 197 11.52 6.05 23.81
CA VAL A 197 10.44 6.02 24.84
C VAL A 197 11.01 6.19 26.24
N ARG A 198 12.14 5.53 26.53
CA ARG A 198 12.82 5.67 27.83
C ARG A 198 13.32 7.09 28.07
N ALA A 199 13.94 7.72 27.05
CA ALA A 199 14.42 9.09 27.14
C ALA A 199 13.28 10.07 27.40
N VAL A 200 12.15 9.95 26.68
CA VAL A 200 10.95 10.77 26.89
C VAL A 200 10.41 10.56 28.32
N GLY A 201 10.30 9.30 28.78
CA GLY A 201 9.82 9.00 30.13
C GLY A 201 10.72 9.56 31.24
N ASN A 202 12.04 9.58 31.05
CA ASN A 202 12.97 10.20 32.00
C ASN A 202 12.82 11.72 32.01
N PHE A 203 12.77 12.33 30.82
CA PHE A 203 12.57 13.78 30.69
C PHE A 203 11.30 14.28 31.37
N LEU A 204 10.19 13.55 31.22
CA LEU A 204 8.92 13.91 31.86
C LEU A 204 8.98 13.81 33.39
N ARG A 205 9.81 12.92 33.95
CA ARG A 205 10.00 12.81 35.40
C ARG A 205 10.88 13.93 36.01
N GLU A 206 11.68 14.56 35.18
CA GLU A 206 12.53 15.67 35.61
C GLU A 206 11.79 17.02 35.61
N ILE A 207 10.61 17.09 35.00
CA ILE A 207 9.76 18.29 34.94
C ILE A 207 8.79 18.38 36.14
N ASP A 208 8.46 17.25 36.78
CA ASP A 208 7.64 17.17 37.98
C ASP A 208 8.48 17.48 39.25
#